data_d547881dbb41c0cc10398ef291d05413
#
_entry.id   d547881dbb41c0cc10398ef291d05413
#
_cell.length_a   1.000
_cell.length_b   1.000
_cell.length_c   1.000
_cell.angle_alpha   90.00
_cell.angle_beta   90.00
_cell.angle_gamma   90.00
#
_symmetry.space_group_name_H-M   'P 1'
#
loop_
_entity.id
_entity.type
_entity.pdbx_description
1 polymer ?
#
loop_
_entity_poly.entity_id
_entity_poly.type
_entity_poly.pdbx_seq_one_letter_code
_entity_poly.pdbx_strand_id
1 'polypeptide(L)'
;MLDEQKSAANAEPKNKDELKAEEENRIENLRQQTEHLLNDFRMDYLEQHLRQLQAQISQAAGDNERLMQLMEEYKTAHELRSKLARLLGNNIIA
;
A
#
# COMPACT_ATOMS: atom_id res chain seq x y z
N MET A 1 -33.27 -31.56 24.67
CA MET A 1 -31.86 -31.89 24.80
C MET A 1 -31.22 -32.30 23.51
N LEU A 2 -31.77 -33.29 22.87
CA LEU A 2 -31.25 -33.69 21.57
C LEU A 2 -31.39 -32.56 20.55
N ASP A 3 -32.46 -31.80 20.65
CA ASP A 3 -32.67 -30.66 19.78
C ASP A 3 -31.65 -29.57 19.98
N GLU A 4 -31.22 -29.35 21.21
CA GLU A 4 -30.17 -28.40 21.49
C GLU A 4 -28.86 -28.81 20.89
N GLN A 5 -28.54 -30.12 20.98
CA GLN A 5 -27.34 -30.64 20.37
C GLN A 5 -27.40 -30.56 18.86
N LYS A 6 -28.54 -30.78 18.29
CA LYS A 6 -28.72 -30.61 16.85
C LYS A 6 -28.59 -29.13 16.45
N SER A 7 -29.12 -28.25 17.24
CA SER A 7 -28.94 -26.81 16.98
C SER A 7 -27.49 -26.43 17.02
N ALA A 8 -26.74 -26.93 17.98
CA ALA A 8 -25.32 -26.66 18.06
C ALA A 8 -24.58 -27.21 16.85
N ALA A 9 -24.91 -28.41 16.43
CA ALA A 9 -24.31 -29.01 15.24
C ALA A 9 -24.69 -28.23 13.97
N ASN A 10 -25.92 -27.76 13.91
CA ASN A 10 -26.36 -26.94 12.79
C ASN A 10 -25.77 -25.54 12.82
N ALA A 11 -25.50 -25.02 14.00
CA ALA A 11 -24.88 -23.71 14.15
C ALA A 11 -23.43 -23.74 13.68
N GLU A 12 -22.84 -24.91 13.60
CA GLU A 12 -21.48 -25.07 13.08
C GLU A 12 -21.50 -25.90 11.80
N PRO A 13 -22.09 -25.35 10.72
CA PRO A 13 -22.10 -26.09 9.47
C PRO A 13 -20.74 -26.21 8.84
N LYS A 14 -19.79 -25.41 9.30
CA LYS A 14 -18.47 -25.34 8.70
C LYS A 14 -17.57 -26.44 9.24
N ASN A 15 -16.94 -27.15 8.34
CA ASN A 15 -15.89 -28.10 8.70
C ASN A 15 -14.57 -27.35 8.92
N LYS A 16 -13.53 -28.08 9.26
CA LYS A 16 -12.22 -27.49 9.50
C LYS A 16 -11.67 -26.78 8.27
N ASP A 17 -11.92 -27.32 7.10
CA ASP A 17 -11.43 -26.73 5.86
C ASP A 17 -12.09 -25.38 5.56
N GLU A 18 -13.39 -25.28 5.81
CA GLU A 18 -14.11 -24.02 5.62
C GLU A 18 -13.66 -22.96 6.61
N LEU A 19 -13.47 -23.32 7.87
CA LEU A 19 -12.96 -22.40 8.88
C LEU A 19 -11.56 -21.92 8.54
N LYS A 20 -10.72 -22.82 8.07
CA LYS A 20 -9.38 -22.47 7.66
C LYS A 20 -9.37 -21.53 6.46
N ALA A 21 -10.23 -21.79 5.48
CA ALA A 21 -10.36 -20.93 4.32
C ALA A 21 -10.84 -19.51 4.70
N GLU A 22 -11.79 -19.40 5.61
CA GLU A 22 -12.25 -18.11 6.11
C GLU A 22 -11.16 -17.34 6.83
N GLU A 23 -10.37 -18.03 7.63
CA GLU A 23 -9.26 -17.42 8.34
C GLU A 23 -8.19 -16.95 7.38
N GLU A 24 -7.86 -17.77 6.39
CA GLU A 24 -6.91 -17.40 5.36
C GLU A 24 -7.37 -16.16 4.58
N ASN A 25 -8.65 -16.10 4.24
CA ASN A 25 -9.24 -14.94 3.56
C ASN A 25 -9.16 -13.69 4.43
N ARG A 26 -9.40 -13.83 5.72
CA ARG A 26 -9.32 -12.71 6.65
C ARG A 26 -7.91 -12.18 6.76
N ILE A 27 -6.94 -13.09 6.86
CA ILE A 27 -5.52 -12.73 6.91
C ILE A 27 -5.11 -12.03 5.62
N GLU A 28 -5.52 -12.55 4.48
CA GLU A 28 -5.21 -11.94 3.19
C GLU A 28 -5.80 -10.54 3.06
N ASN A 29 -7.03 -10.33 3.52
CA ASN A 29 -7.67 -9.02 3.51
C ASN A 29 -6.91 -8.03 4.39
N LEU A 30 -6.50 -8.46 5.57
CA LEU A 30 -5.71 -7.62 6.46
C LEU A 30 -4.36 -7.26 5.84
N ARG A 31 -3.73 -8.22 5.18
CA ARG A 31 -2.46 -8.00 4.51
C ARG A 31 -2.62 -6.96 3.38
N GLN A 32 -3.66 -7.10 2.56
CA GLN A 32 -3.93 -6.15 1.49
C GLN A 32 -4.19 -4.74 2.02
N GLN A 33 -4.96 -4.63 3.10
CA GLN A 33 -5.22 -3.34 3.72
C GLN A 33 -3.93 -2.71 4.26
N THR A 34 -3.08 -3.52 4.87
CA THR A 34 -1.80 -3.05 5.39
C THR A 34 -0.89 -2.58 4.25
N GLU A 35 -0.82 -3.33 3.17
CA GLU A 35 -0.04 -2.93 1.99
C GLU A 35 -0.55 -1.62 1.40
N HIS A 36 -1.86 -1.48 1.32
CA HIS A 36 -2.47 -0.25 0.80
C HIS A 36 -2.11 0.96 1.66
N LEU A 37 -2.20 0.83 2.97
CA LEU A 37 -1.82 1.89 3.89
C LEU A 37 -0.34 2.24 3.79
N LEU A 38 0.52 1.23 3.67
CA LEU A 38 1.96 1.45 3.48
C LEU A 38 2.24 2.18 2.18
N ASN A 39 1.54 1.83 1.11
CA ASN A 39 1.71 2.47 -0.18
C ASN A 39 1.23 3.93 -0.15
N ASP A 40 0.12 4.21 0.54
CA ASP A 40 -0.33 5.58 0.76
C ASP A 40 0.71 6.39 1.52
N PHE A 41 1.30 5.79 2.54
CA PHE A 41 2.34 6.43 3.33
C PHE A 41 3.57 6.74 2.49
N ARG A 42 3.97 5.80 1.65
CA ARG A 42 5.08 5.99 0.72
C ARG A 42 4.79 7.09 -0.29
N MET A 43 3.55 7.16 -0.77
CA MET A 43 3.14 8.19 -1.70
C MET A 43 3.26 9.58 -1.08
N ASP A 44 2.76 9.75 0.14
CA ASP A 44 2.87 11.00 0.88
C ASP A 44 4.33 11.40 1.09
N TYR A 45 5.16 10.44 1.46
CA TYR A 45 6.58 10.67 1.63
C TYR A 45 7.23 11.14 0.34
N LEU A 46 6.94 10.48 -0.78
CA LEU A 46 7.48 10.85 -2.07
C LEU A 46 7.02 12.22 -2.52
N GLU A 47 5.77 12.58 -2.28
CA GLU A 47 5.26 13.91 -2.62
C GLU A 47 5.96 15.00 -1.82
N GLN A 48 6.18 14.77 -0.53
CA GLN A 48 6.95 15.69 0.30
C GLN A 48 8.39 15.79 -0.17
N HIS A 49 9.00 14.65 -0.47
CA HIS A 49 10.37 14.60 -0.96
C HIS A 49 10.53 15.38 -2.27
N LEU A 50 9.58 15.22 -3.19
CA LEU A 50 9.58 15.97 -4.44
C LEU A 50 9.49 17.47 -4.20
N ARG A 51 8.65 17.90 -3.27
CA ARG A 51 8.55 19.33 -2.91
C ARG A 51 9.84 19.87 -2.34
N GLN A 52 10.50 19.09 -1.48
CA GLN A 52 11.80 19.46 -0.93
C GLN A 52 12.86 19.56 -2.00
N LEU A 53 12.88 18.62 -2.93
CA LEU A 53 13.80 18.65 -4.06
C LEU A 53 13.57 19.86 -4.96
N GLN A 54 12.31 20.22 -5.21
CA GLN A 54 11.99 21.43 -5.98
C GLN A 54 12.53 22.68 -5.30
N ALA A 55 12.37 22.77 -3.98
CA ALA A 55 12.89 23.90 -3.23
C ALA A 55 14.41 23.94 -3.28
N GLN A 56 15.07 22.81 -3.15
CA GLN A 56 16.52 22.72 -3.23
C GLN A 56 17.04 23.06 -4.63
N ILE A 57 16.34 22.63 -5.67
CA ILE A 57 16.68 22.96 -7.05
C ILE A 57 16.63 24.48 -7.24
N SER A 58 15.60 25.13 -6.72
CA SER A 58 15.50 26.59 -6.79
C SER A 58 16.65 27.29 -6.08
N GLN A 59 17.10 26.74 -4.96
CA GLN A 59 18.20 27.31 -4.18
C GLN A 59 19.58 27.00 -4.78
N ALA A 60 19.67 25.96 -5.59
CA ALA A 60 20.93 25.55 -6.22
C ALA A 60 21.22 26.29 -7.53
N ALA A 61 20.44 27.31 -7.87
CA ALA A 61 20.66 28.10 -9.07
C ALA A 61 22.05 28.73 -9.01
N GLY A 62 22.88 28.41 -9.99
CA GLY A 62 24.27 28.87 -10.03
C GLY A 62 25.30 27.80 -9.68
N ASP A 63 24.87 26.66 -9.10
CA ASP A 63 25.74 25.51 -8.85
C ASP A 63 25.31 24.36 -9.76
N ASN A 64 25.99 24.23 -10.89
CA ASN A 64 25.59 23.27 -11.93
C ASN A 64 25.69 21.83 -11.47
N GLU A 65 26.73 21.47 -10.73
CA GLU A 65 26.90 20.11 -10.24
C GLU A 65 25.77 19.72 -9.28
N ARG A 66 25.51 20.60 -8.32
CA ARG A 66 24.44 20.40 -7.35
C ARG A 66 23.10 20.31 -8.04
N LEU A 67 22.87 21.18 -9.00
CA LEU A 67 21.63 21.23 -9.76
C LEU A 67 21.40 19.92 -10.52
N MET A 68 22.42 19.40 -11.19
CA MET A 68 22.31 18.15 -11.93
C MET A 68 22.00 16.97 -11.00
N GLN A 69 22.66 16.90 -9.86
CA GLN A 69 22.39 15.85 -8.87
C GLN A 69 20.96 15.91 -8.37
N LEU A 70 20.48 17.09 -8.06
CA LEU A 70 19.12 17.27 -7.56
C LEU A 70 18.08 16.96 -8.63
N MET A 71 18.35 17.28 -9.87
CA MET A 71 17.45 16.95 -10.98
C MET A 71 17.38 15.45 -11.22
N GLU A 72 18.49 14.74 -11.07
CA GLU A 72 18.49 13.28 -11.15
C GLU A 72 17.71 12.65 -10.01
N GLU A 73 17.90 13.13 -8.79
CA GLU A 73 17.12 12.67 -7.65
C GLU A 73 15.63 12.94 -7.84
N TYR A 74 15.29 14.10 -8.35
CA TYR A 74 13.92 14.45 -8.65
C TYR A 74 13.31 13.50 -9.68
N LYS A 75 14.03 13.22 -10.74
CA LYS A 75 13.58 12.30 -11.78
C LYS A 75 13.33 10.91 -11.21
N THR A 76 14.24 10.40 -10.42
CA THR A 76 14.11 9.08 -9.79
C THR A 76 12.91 9.04 -8.85
N ALA A 77 12.74 10.04 -8.02
CA ALA A 77 11.62 10.12 -7.09
C ALA A 77 10.29 10.22 -7.85
N HIS A 78 10.24 10.98 -8.94
CA HIS A 78 9.07 11.11 -9.77
C HIS A 78 8.70 9.78 -10.45
N GLU A 79 9.67 9.03 -10.91
CA GLU A 79 9.44 7.70 -11.48
C GLU A 79 8.89 6.74 -10.45
N LEU A 80 9.42 6.76 -9.24
CA LEU A 80 8.91 5.95 -8.14
C LEU A 80 7.47 6.32 -7.79
N ARG A 81 7.18 7.62 -7.75
CA ARG A 81 5.82 8.10 -7.50
C ARG A 81 4.86 7.60 -8.57
N SER A 82 5.27 7.65 -9.82
CA SER A 82 4.43 7.18 -10.94
C SER A 82 4.15 5.68 -10.85
N LYS A 83 5.15 4.89 -10.50
CA LYS A 83 4.98 3.45 -10.31
C LYS A 83 4.05 3.15 -9.14
N LEU A 84 4.21 3.86 -8.05
CA LEU A 84 3.37 3.69 -6.87
C LEU A 84 1.92 4.10 -7.14
N ALA A 85 1.73 5.18 -7.87
CA ALA A 85 0.40 5.63 -8.28
C ALA A 85 -0.32 4.57 -9.12
N ARG A 86 0.40 3.89 -10.01
CA ARG A 86 -0.17 2.80 -10.80
C ARG A 86 -0.60 1.64 -9.92
N LEU A 87 0.24 1.27 -8.93
CA LEU A 87 -0.09 0.19 -8.02
C LEU A 87 -1.34 0.52 -7.20
N LEU A 88 -1.43 1.73 -6.70
CA LEU A 88 -2.60 2.18 -5.94
C LEU A 88 -3.85 2.23 -6.81
N GLY A 89 -3.71 2.70 -8.05
CA GLY A 89 -4.81 2.71 -9.01
C GLY A 89 -5.31 1.31 -9.34
N ASN A 90 -4.41 0.37 -9.55
CA ASN A 90 -4.80 -1.02 -9.83
C ASN A 90 -5.53 -1.64 -8.64
N ASN A 91 -5.10 -1.35 -7.42
CA ASN A 91 -5.76 -1.84 -6.22
C ASN A 91 -7.16 -1.27 -6.06
N ILE A 92 -7.38 -0.04 -6.47
CA ILE A 92 -8.70 0.60 -6.41
C ILE A 92 -9.64 -0.02 -7.44
N ILE A 93 -9.14 -0.33 -8.61
CA ILE A 93 -9.95 -0.91 -9.69
C ILE A 93 -10.29 -2.37 -9.41
N ALA A 94 -9.41 -3.08 -8.80
CA ALA A 94 -9.65 -4.47 -8.45
C ALA A 94 -10.63 -4.59 -7.30
#